data_5f721b00da2aa269f38cbd8e43f5ebec
#
_entry.id   5f721b00da2aa269f38cbd8e43f5ebec
#
_cell.length_a   1.000
_cell.length_b   1.000
_cell.length_c   1.000
_cell.angle_alpha   90.00
_cell.angle_beta   90.00
_cell.angle_gamma   90.00
#
_symmetry.space_group_name_H-M   'P 1'
#
loop_
_entity.id
_entity.type
_entity.pdbx_description
1 polymer ?
#
loop_
_entity_poly.entity_id
_entity_poly.type
_entity_poly.pdbx_seq_one_letter_code
_entity_poly.pdbx_strand_id
1 'polypeptide(L)'
;MQRNYYNCNNYMDNNRINPFVIGRYLSPDYFCDREHETDFLTKQIVNGRNVTLIADRRIGKSGLISHVFMQPEIQKQFYTVVVDLYATNSLAEMVYTFSNEVYRSVEQQSKSWKDKFFQVVSSLRVGFKLDAVTGSPAFDIGLGDIAAPEMTLEQVFAFLEEADKPCIVAFDEFQQVTKYPEKNIEALLRTYIQRCKKTQFIFSGSRKHLMTQMFLSPSKPFYQSTINMGLDPIPCDIYTDFAKRMFLFGKKDIEDEVVKQVYDLCRGITWYMQMLLNEMFTITVPGDCCKVNSIDEALRNVVLVQEPFYREILAALPTKQKGLLYAIVKEKGVENITSGAFVQKYKLVSASSVQAALKGLYEKDIVMENNGTWCVYDIFFAQYLSGK
;
A
#
# COMPACT_ATOMS: atom_id res chain seq x y z
N MET A 1 -24.28 -8.97 25.67
CA MET A 1 -24.19 -9.85 24.51
C MET A 1 -22.81 -10.47 24.52
N GLN A 2 -22.72 -11.78 24.74
CA GLN A 2 -21.45 -12.51 24.82
C GLN A 2 -20.82 -12.51 23.42
N ARG A 3 -19.63 -11.93 23.31
CA ARG A 3 -18.77 -12.05 22.12
C ARG A 3 -18.32 -13.51 22.02
N ASN A 4 -18.80 -14.24 21.03
CA ASN A 4 -18.24 -15.54 20.66
C ASN A 4 -16.80 -15.32 20.17
N TYR A 5 -15.84 -15.60 21.05
CA TYR A 5 -14.45 -15.79 20.61
C TYR A 5 -14.42 -17.05 19.73
N TYR A 6 -14.30 -16.84 18.43
CA TYR A 6 -14.01 -17.91 17.50
C TYR A 6 -12.74 -18.63 17.97
N ASN A 7 -12.82 -19.95 18.01
CA ASN A 7 -11.72 -20.84 18.37
C ASN A 7 -10.56 -20.68 17.36
N CYS A 8 -9.63 -19.76 17.63
CA CYS A 8 -8.49 -19.41 16.77
C CYS A 8 -7.37 -20.47 16.73
N ASN A 9 -7.61 -21.68 17.24
CA ASN A 9 -6.53 -22.64 17.48
C ASN A 9 -6.07 -23.45 16.26
N ASN A 10 -6.62 -23.25 15.05
CA ASN A 10 -6.34 -24.18 13.93
C ASN A 10 -5.67 -23.57 12.67
N TYR A 11 -5.30 -22.28 12.65
CA TYR A 11 -4.75 -21.65 11.43
C TYR A 11 -3.43 -20.89 11.63
N MET A 12 -2.91 -20.84 12.85
CA MET A 12 -1.59 -20.23 13.05
C MET A 12 -0.52 -21.16 12.50
N ASP A 13 0.23 -20.69 11.53
CA ASP A 13 1.42 -21.38 11.03
C ASP A 13 2.42 -21.48 12.19
N ASN A 14 2.45 -22.64 12.87
CA ASN A 14 3.28 -22.92 14.05
C ASN A 14 4.80 -22.74 13.81
N ASN A 15 5.20 -22.42 12.57
CA ASN A 15 6.59 -22.18 12.19
C ASN A 15 7.02 -20.71 12.25
N ARG A 16 6.11 -19.75 12.51
CA ARG A 16 6.50 -18.36 12.62
C ARG A 16 6.97 -17.99 14.00
N ILE A 17 8.23 -17.59 14.08
CA ILE A 17 8.87 -17.14 15.31
C ILE A 17 8.36 -15.76 15.75
N ASN A 18 8.09 -14.83 14.79
CA ASN A 18 7.64 -13.46 15.06
C ASN A 18 6.27 -13.17 14.41
N PRO A 19 5.22 -12.88 15.20
CA PRO A 19 3.86 -12.68 14.71
C PRO A 19 3.62 -11.29 14.07
N PHE A 20 4.48 -10.31 14.29
CA PHE A 20 4.35 -8.99 13.68
C PHE A 20 4.84 -9.02 12.24
N VAL A 21 3.89 -9.06 11.31
CA VAL A 21 4.15 -9.24 9.88
C VAL A 21 4.36 -7.89 9.20
N ILE A 22 5.44 -7.78 8.43
CA ILE A 22 5.80 -6.54 7.75
C ILE A 22 5.61 -6.70 6.25
N GLY A 23 4.91 -5.76 5.63
CA GLY A 23 4.85 -5.59 4.17
C GLY A 23 3.99 -6.59 3.39
N ARG A 24 3.26 -7.50 4.05
CA ARG A 24 2.33 -8.43 3.38
C ARG A 24 1.17 -8.84 4.29
N TYR A 25 0.08 -9.24 3.69
CA TYR A 25 -1.01 -9.93 4.37
C TYR A 25 -0.72 -11.44 4.43
N LEU A 26 -1.04 -12.10 5.54
CA LEU A 26 -0.89 -13.55 5.69
C LEU A 26 -2.22 -14.25 5.91
N SER A 27 -2.87 -13.94 7.04
CA SER A 27 -4.14 -14.50 7.44
C SER A 27 -4.87 -13.56 8.40
N PRO A 28 -6.16 -13.79 8.67
CA PRO A 28 -6.92 -13.00 9.63
C PRO A 28 -6.28 -12.92 11.02
N ASP A 29 -5.58 -13.98 11.47
CA ASP A 29 -4.98 -14.03 12.80
C ASP A 29 -3.88 -12.98 13.02
N TYR A 30 -3.18 -12.63 11.96
CA TYR A 30 -2.11 -11.61 11.94
C TYR A 30 -2.61 -10.24 11.47
N PHE A 31 -3.91 -10.09 11.24
CA PHE A 31 -4.53 -8.86 10.80
C PHE A 31 -5.18 -8.14 11.97
N CYS A 32 -4.92 -6.86 12.12
CA CYS A 32 -5.42 -6.06 13.22
C CYS A 32 -6.68 -5.32 12.78
N ASP A 33 -7.82 -5.60 13.45
CA ASP A 33 -9.07 -4.85 13.26
C ASP A 33 -9.57 -4.79 11.79
N ARG A 34 -10.15 -3.69 11.38
CA ARG A 34 -10.69 -3.40 10.05
C ARG A 34 -11.99 -4.16 9.73
N GLU A 35 -12.70 -4.63 10.77
CA GLU A 35 -13.97 -5.32 10.58
C GLU A 35 -15.00 -4.43 9.87
N HIS A 36 -15.12 -3.18 10.30
CA HIS A 36 -16.04 -2.21 9.69
C HIS A 36 -15.69 -1.91 8.23
N GLU A 37 -14.41 -1.70 7.95
CA GLU A 37 -13.93 -1.42 6.60
C GLU A 37 -14.04 -2.65 5.69
N THR A 38 -13.82 -3.84 6.23
CA THR A 38 -13.99 -5.12 5.53
C THR A 38 -15.45 -5.32 5.15
N ASP A 39 -16.38 -5.14 6.10
CA ASP A 39 -17.81 -5.25 5.86
C ASP A 39 -18.30 -4.21 4.84
N PHE A 40 -17.82 -2.97 4.97
CA PHE A 40 -18.17 -1.91 4.03
C PHE A 40 -17.72 -2.25 2.61
N LEU A 41 -16.44 -2.62 2.40
CA LEU A 41 -15.91 -2.99 1.09
C LEU A 41 -16.65 -4.20 0.51
N THR A 42 -16.82 -5.25 1.29
CA THR A 42 -17.57 -6.45 0.89
C THR A 42 -18.98 -6.10 0.42
N LYS A 43 -19.68 -5.28 1.19
CA LYS A 43 -21.03 -4.82 0.86
C LYS A 43 -21.08 -4.01 -0.45
N GLN A 44 -20.12 -3.12 -0.68
CA GLN A 44 -20.09 -2.35 -1.93
C GLN A 44 -19.86 -3.27 -3.13
N ILE A 45 -18.90 -4.19 -3.03
CA ILE A 45 -18.55 -5.16 -4.06
C ILE A 45 -19.75 -6.05 -4.41
N VAL A 46 -20.38 -6.65 -3.41
CA VAL A 46 -21.54 -7.53 -3.61
C VAL A 46 -22.73 -6.78 -4.24
N ASN A 47 -22.83 -5.47 -3.98
CA ASN A 47 -23.85 -4.61 -4.63
C ASN A 47 -23.41 -4.09 -6.03
N GLY A 48 -22.33 -4.61 -6.61
CA GLY A 48 -21.87 -4.24 -7.95
C GLY A 48 -21.31 -2.82 -8.07
N ARG A 49 -20.79 -2.25 -6.98
CA ARG A 49 -20.25 -0.88 -6.92
C ARG A 49 -18.74 -0.87 -6.95
N ASN A 50 -18.17 0.00 -7.75
CA ASN A 50 -16.75 0.30 -7.70
C ASN A 50 -16.40 1.16 -6.48
N VAL A 51 -15.21 0.97 -5.93
CA VAL A 51 -14.75 1.68 -4.73
C VAL A 51 -13.39 2.35 -4.99
N THR A 52 -13.23 3.56 -4.46
CA THR A 52 -11.92 4.23 -4.39
C THR A 52 -11.46 4.29 -2.93
N LEU A 53 -10.32 3.69 -2.64
CA LEU A 53 -9.70 3.66 -1.32
C LEU A 53 -8.54 4.68 -1.26
N ILE A 54 -8.77 5.81 -0.60
CA ILE A 54 -7.82 6.92 -0.49
C ILE A 54 -7.32 7.00 0.95
N ALA A 55 -6.04 6.71 1.16
CA ALA A 55 -5.44 6.82 2.49
C ALA A 55 -3.93 6.98 2.41
N ASP A 56 -3.30 7.35 3.51
CA ASP A 56 -1.86 7.51 3.59
C ASP A 56 -1.10 6.23 3.22
N ARG A 57 0.14 6.37 2.81
CA ARG A 57 1.03 5.22 2.62
C ARG A 57 1.20 4.48 3.94
N ARG A 58 1.44 3.16 3.85
CA ARG A 58 1.81 2.33 5.00
C ARG A 58 0.71 2.17 6.07
N ILE A 59 -0.53 2.64 5.80
CA ILE A 59 -1.67 2.52 6.72
C ILE A 59 -2.39 1.16 6.64
N GLY A 60 -2.05 0.32 5.64
CA GLY A 60 -2.62 -1.01 5.48
C GLY A 60 -3.64 -1.19 4.36
N LYS A 61 -3.71 -0.29 3.34
CA LYS A 61 -4.64 -0.40 2.19
C LYS A 61 -4.58 -1.75 1.48
N SER A 62 -3.39 -2.13 1.02
CA SER A 62 -3.18 -3.40 0.30
C SER A 62 -3.46 -4.61 1.18
N GLY A 63 -3.18 -4.49 2.49
CA GLY A 63 -3.54 -5.50 3.49
C GLY A 63 -5.06 -5.67 3.63
N LEU A 64 -5.81 -4.57 3.68
CA LEU A 64 -7.28 -4.60 3.73
C LEU A 64 -7.88 -5.23 2.46
N ILE A 65 -7.38 -4.84 1.27
CA ILE A 65 -7.83 -5.45 -0.01
C ILE A 65 -7.59 -6.95 0.00
N SER A 66 -6.39 -7.39 0.41
CA SER A 66 -6.07 -8.81 0.51
C SER A 66 -6.96 -9.53 1.54
N HIS A 67 -7.24 -8.89 2.68
CA HIS A 67 -8.13 -9.44 3.72
C HIS A 67 -9.55 -9.62 3.20
N VAL A 68 -10.11 -8.63 2.50
CA VAL A 68 -11.43 -8.73 1.86
C VAL A 68 -11.46 -9.84 0.82
N PHE A 69 -10.41 -9.96 -0.01
CA PHE A 69 -10.33 -11.00 -1.03
C PHE A 69 -10.24 -12.42 -0.45
N MET A 70 -9.75 -12.56 0.78
CA MET A 70 -9.71 -13.84 1.49
C MET A 70 -11.02 -14.18 2.23
N GLN A 71 -12.01 -13.28 2.29
CA GLN A 71 -13.30 -13.59 2.89
C GLN A 71 -14.01 -14.71 2.14
N PRO A 72 -14.58 -15.72 2.85
CA PRO A 72 -15.22 -16.87 2.22
C PRO A 72 -16.35 -16.51 1.25
N GLU A 73 -17.08 -15.43 1.55
CA GLU A 73 -18.15 -14.91 0.69
C GLU A 73 -17.61 -14.42 -0.64
N ILE A 74 -16.50 -13.67 -0.62
CA ILE A 74 -15.84 -13.14 -1.83
C ILE A 74 -15.24 -14.29 -2.64
N GLN A 75 -14.49 -15.19 -2.03
CA GLN A 75 -13.84 -16.31 -2.74
C GLN A 75 -14.86 -17.24 -3.41
N LYS A 76 -16.02 -17.44 -2.79
CA LYS A 76 -17.08 -18.27 -3.35
C LYS A 76 -17.72 -17.64 -4.59
N GLN A 77 -17.92 -16.33 -4.61
CA GLN A 77 -18.73 -15.63 -5.60
C GLN A 77 -17.90 -14.97 -6.71
N PHE A 78 -16.65 -14.62 -6.45
CA PHE A 78 -15.85 -13.79 -7.34
C PHE A 78 -14.49 -14.42 -7.66
N TYR A 79 -13.93 -14.04 -8.81
CA TYR A 79 -12.50 -14.11 -9.09
C TYR A 79 -11.85 -12.78 -8.69
N THR A 80 -10.70 -12.84 -8.05
CA THR A 80 -10.02 -11.65 -7.51
C THR A 80 -8.65 -11.45 -8.14
N VAL A 81 -8.36 -10.22 -8.53
CA VAL A 81 -7.09 -9.83 -9.16
C VAL A 81 -6.56 -8.57 -8.46
N VAL A 82 -5.30 -8.57 -8.07
CA VAL A 82 -4.61 -7.39 -7.54
C VAL A 82 -3.54 -6.97 -8.53
N VAL A 83 -3.55 -5.71 -8.93
CA VAL A 83 -2.62 -5.13 -9.90
C VAL A 83 -1.91 -3.94 -9.24
N ASP A 84 -0.64 -4.10 -8.89
CA ASP A 84 0.18 -3.00 -8.38
C ASP A 84 0.79 -2.21 -9.54
N LEU A 85 0.39 -0.94 -9.64
CA LEU A 85 0.86 -0.04 -10.70
C LEU A 85 2.08 0.79 -10.29
N TYR A 86 2.62 0.60 -9.09
CA TYR A 86 3.70 1.44 -8.56
C TYR A 86 4.91 1.55 -9.49
N ALA A 87 5.34 0.43 -10.08
CA ALA A 87 6.52 0.35 -10.93
C ALA A 87 6.25 0.70 -12.41
N THR A 88 5.01 0.97 -12.80
CA THR A 88 4.65 1.21 -14.21
C THR A 88 4.82 2.68 -14.60
N ASN A 89 5.32 2.93 -15.83
CA ASN A 89 5.61 4.27 -16.33
C ASN A 89 4.94 4.57 -17.68
N SER A 90 4.21 3.61 -18.25
CA SER A 90 3.50 3.74 -19.54
C SER A 90 2.26 2.85 -19.59
N LEU A 91 1.39 3.11 -20.56
CA LEU A 91 0.24 2.25 -20.83
C LEU A 91 0.67 0.81 -21.16
N ALA A 92 1.75 0.64 -21.91
CA ALA A 92 2.27 -0.69 -22.24
C ALA A 92 2.70 -1.47 -20.99
N GLU A 93 3.41 -0.83 -20.06
CA GLU A 93 3.81 -1.45 -18.80
C GLU A 93 2.60 -1.78 -17.90
N MET A 94 1.61 -0.88 -17.85
CA MET A 94 0.37 -1.13 -17.15
C MET A 94 -0.37 -2.35 -17.70
N VAL A 95 -0.53 -2.42 -19.02
CA VAL A 95 -1.22 -3.53 -19.72
C VAL A 95 -0.47 -4.83 -19.50
N TYR A 96 0.87 -4.78 -19.57
CA TYR A 96 1.74 -5.91 -19.27
C TYR A 96 1.49 -6.43 -17.84
N THR A 97 1.57 -5.54 -16.85
CA THR A 97 1.38 -5.89 -15.43
C THR A 97 -0.03 -6.44 -15.20
N PHE A 98 -1.05 -5.79 -15.75
CA PHE A 98 -2.45 -6.21 -15.61
C PHE A 98 -2.68 -7.59 -16.23
N SER A 99 -2.21 -7.83 -17.45
CA SER A 99 -2.33 -9.12 -18.11
C SER A 99 -1.69 -10.26 -17.33
N ASN A 100 -0.48 -10.03 -16.80
CA ASN A 100 0.24 -11.00 -15.99
C ASN A 100 -0.49 -11.32 -14.67
N GLU A 101 -1.04 -10.31 -13.98
CA GLU A 101 -1.75 -10.56 -12.73
C GLU A 101 -3.11 -11.23 -12.98
N VAL A 102 -3.81 -10.91 -14.07
CA VAL A 102 -4.99 -11.66 -14.49
C VAL A 102 -4.61 -13.13 -14.77
N TYR A 103 -3.55 -13.38 -15.54
CA TYR A 103 -3.09 -14.73 -15.81
C TYR A 103 -2.78 -15.54 -14.56
N ARG A 104 -1.98 -14.97 -13.63
CA ARG A 104 -1.62 -15.61 -12.36
C ARG A 104 -2.87 -15.94 -11.51
N SER A 105 -3.81 -15.01 -11.44
CA SER A 105 -5.06 -15.22 -10.70
C SER A 105 -5.91 -16.31 -11.30
N VAL A 106 -5.98 -16.36 -12.63
CA VAL A 106 -6.70 -17.41 -13.39
C VAL A 106 -6.07 -18.77 -13.16
N GLU A 107 -4.75 -18.87 -13.24
CA GLU A 107 -4.01 -20.13 -13.03
C GLU A 107 -4.26 -20.72 -11.64
N GLN A 108 -4.35 -19.89 -10.63
CA GLN A 108 -4.60 -20.31 -9.24
C GLN A 108 -6.05 -20.68 -8.95
N GLN A 109 -7.01 -20.05 -9.65
CA GLN A 109 -8.44 -20.15 -9.33
C GLN A 109 -9.23 -21.07 -10.23
N SER A 110 -8.87 -21.25 -11.53
CA SER A 110 -9.60 -22.08 -12.47
C SER A 110 -8.78 -22.51 -13.69
N LYS A 111 -8.61 -23.83 -13.85
CA LYS A 111 -7.91 -24.39 -15.03
C LYS A 111 -8.65 -24.10 -16.35
N SER A 112 -9.98 -24.21 -16.37
CA SER A 112 -10.80 -23.93 -17.55
C SER A 112 -10.71 -22.47 -18.00
N TRP A 113 -10.64 -21.56 -17.04
CA TRP A 113 -10.52 -20.13 -17.31
C TRP A 113 -9.13 -19.78 -17.84
N LYS A 114 -8.08 -20.45 -17.35
CA LYS A 114 -6.71 -20.36 -17.89
C LYS A 114 -6.66 -20.67 -19.39
N ASP A 115 -7.28 -21.76 -19.82
CA ASP A 115 -7.26 -22.17 -21.24
C ASP A 115 -7.93 -21.12 -22.15
N LYS A 116 -9.00 -20.48 -21.69
CA LYS A 116 -9.66 -19.36 -22.38
C LYS A 116 -8.76 -18.13 -22.47
N PHE A 117 -8.06 -17.79 -21.39
CA PHE A 117 -7.12 -16.66 -21.38
C PHE A 117 -6.04 -16.83 -22.45
N PHE A 118 -5.47 -18.05 -22.56
CA PHE A 118 -4.52 -18.36 -23.62
C PHE A 118 -5.08 -18.14 -25.02
N GLN A 119 -6.32 -18.52 -25.28
CA GLN A 119 -6.94 -18.32 -26.59
C GLN A 119 -7.08 -16.83 -26.93
N VAL A 120 -7.47 -16.01 -25.97
CA VAL A 120 -7.63 -14.56 -26.15
C VAL A 120 -6.29 -13.89 -26.41
N VAL A 121 -5.31 -14.16 -25.57
CA VAL A 121 -4.00 -13.49 -25.66
C VAL A 121 -3.17 -14.00 -26.85
N SER A 122 -3.27 -15.30 -27.22
CA SER A 122 -2.59 -15.84 -28.39
C SER A 122 -3.09 -15.25 -29.71
N SER A 123 -4.36 -14.82 -29.77
CA SER A 123 -4.91 -14.12 -30.94
C SER A 123 -4.24 -12.75 -31.19
N LEU A 124 -3.60 -12.18 -30.17
CA LEU A 124 -2.94 -10.86 -30.21
C LEU A 124 -1.52 -10.87 -30.78
N ARG A 125 -0.99 -12.03 -31.17
CA ARG A 125 0.43 -12.21 -31.56
C ARG A 125 1.42 -11.72 -30.47
N VAL A 126 1.00 -11.79 -29.21
CA VAL A 126 1.92 -11.60 -28.08
C VAL A 126 2.85 -12.83 -28.05
N GLY A 127 4.16 -12.63 -28.04
CA GLY A 127 5.15 -13.69 -28.16
C GLY A 127 5.02 -14.72 -27.04
N PHE A 128 4.57 -15.93 -27.37
CA PHE A 128 4.60 -17.06 -26.46
C PHE A 128 5.97 -17.72 -26.53
N LYS A 129 6.61 -17.91 -25.39
CA LYS A 129 7.72 -18.85 -25.27
C LYS A 129 7.20 -20.13 -24.67
N LEU A 130 7.56 -21.25 -25.26
CA LEU A 130 7.40 -22.55 -24.63
C LEU A 130 8.50 -22.68 -23.56
N ASP A 131 8.12 -23.05 -22.35
CA ASP A 131 9.09 -23.46 -21.35
C ASP A 131 9.91 -24.63 -21.90
N ALA A 132 11.22 -24.43 -22.03
CA ALA A 132 12.13 -25.40 -22.66
C ALA A 132 12.24 -26.70 -21.85
N VAL A 133 11.80 -26.73 -20.60
CA VAL A 133 11.90 -27.87 -19.68
C VAL A 133 10.61 -28.67 -19.64
N THR A 134 9.47 -27.99 -19.60
CA THR A 134 8.14 -28.64 -19.43
C THR A 134 7.37 -28.79 -20.72
N GLY A 135 7.77 -28.13 -21.82
CA GLY A 135 7.01 -28.05 -23.06
C GLY A 135 5.64 -27.35 -22.91
N SER A 136 5.34 -26.85 -21.72
CA SER A 136 4.11 -26.12 -21.45
C SER A 136 4.23 -24.69 -21.94
N PRO A 137 3.14 -24.06 -22.44
CA PRO A 137 3.17 -22.65 -22.75
C PRO A 137 3.53 -21.88 -21.47
N ALA A 138 4.74 -21.33 -21.42
CA ALA A 138 5.10 -20.37 -20.40
C ALA A 138 4.56 -19.02 -20.87
N PHE A 139 3.73 -18.42 -20.04
CA PHE A 139 3.25 -17.07 -20.27
C PHE A 139 4.35 -16.10 -19.86
N ASP A 140 5.28 -15.87 -20.78
CA ASP A 140 6.31 -14.86 -20.65
C ASP A 140 6.02 -13.77 -21.70
N ILE A 141 5.06 -12.89 -21.37
CA ILE A 141 4.86 -11.68 -22.15
C ILE A 141 6.07 -10.80 -21.85
N GLY A 142 6.96 -10.61 -22.79
CA GLY A 142 7.97 -9.57 -22.70
C GLY A 142 7.32 -8.20 -22.91
N LEU A 143 7.83 -7.18 -22.23
CA LEU A 143 7.35 -5.80 -22.40
C LEU A 143 7.37 -5.34 -23.87
N GLY A 144 8.32 -5.85 -24.67
CA GLY A 144 8.44 -5.60 -26.12
C GLY A 144 7.40 -6.28 -26.98
N ASP A 145 6.61 -7.20 -26.43
CA ASP A 145 5.60 -7.97 -27.19
C ASP A 145 4.26 -7.24 -27.28
N ILE A 146 4.05 -6.17 -26.50
CA ILE A 146 2.81 -5.38 -26.52
C ILE A 146 2.90 -4.29 -27.59
N ALA A 147 2.69 -4.68 -28.84
CA ALA A 147 2.72 -3.77 -29.99
C ALA A 147 1.52 -2.81 -30.04
N ALA A 148 0.37 -3.20 -29.46
CA ALA A 148 -0.86 -2.43 -29.45
C ALA A 148 -1.50 -2.45 -28.04
N PRO A 149 -1.01 -1.62 -27.10
CA PRO A 149 -1.45 -1.65 -25.70
C PRO A 149 -2.96 -1.45 -25.51
N GLU A 150 -3.58 -0.54 -26.28
CA GLU A 150 -5.02 -0.28 -26.20
C GLU A 150 -5.86 -1.50 -26.60
N MET A 151 -5.48 -2.18 -27.69
CA MET A 151 -6.19 -3.40 -28.14
C MET A 151 -6.01 -4.53 -27.12
N THR A 152 -4.81 -4.70 -26.57
CA THR A 152 -4.54 -5.71 -25.53
C THR A 152 -5.36 -5.43 -24.29
N LEU A 153 -5.42 -4.16 -23.86
CA LEU A 153 -6.22 -3.72 -22.73
C LEU A 153 -7.71 -4.05 -22.93
N GLU A 154 -8.27 -3.72 -24.09
CA GLU A 154 -9.67 -4.02 -24.44
C GLU A 154 -9.98 -5.52 -24.32
N GLN A 155 -9.06 -6.37 -24.77
CA GLN A 155 -9.27 -7.81 -24.72
C GLN A 155 -9.13 -8.37 -23.29
N VAL A 156 -8.25 -7.83 -22.45
CA VAL A 156 -8.18 -8.21 -21.03
C VAL A 156 -9.51 -7.87 -20.33
N PHE A 157 -10.09 -6.69 -20.59
CA PHE A 157 -11.40 -6.34 -20.05
C PHE A 157 -12.52 -7.25 -20.58
N ALA A 158 -12.52 -7.55 -21.88
CA ALA A 158 -13.50 -8.47 -22.47
C ALA A 158 -13.38 -9.87 -21.86
N PHE A 159 -12.17 -10.37 -21.68
CA PHE A 159 -11.91 -11.66 -21.03
C PHE A 159 -12.50 -11.73 -19.61
N LEU A 160 -12.33 -10.68 -18.81
CA LEU A 160 -12.89 -10.62 -17.45
C LEU A 160 -14.43 -10.65 -17.47
N GLU A 161 -15.05 -10.01 -18.45
CA GLU A 161 -16.52 -10.00 -18.60
C GLU A 161 -17.11 -11.35 -19.08
N GLU A 162 -16.31 -12.16 -19.76
CA GLU A 162 -16.69 -13.51 -20.22
C GLU A 162 -16.49 -14.59 -19.16
N ALA A 163 -15.90 -14.24 -18.01
CA ALA A 163 -15.70 -15.19 -16.91
C ALA A 163 -17.03 -15.80 -16.44
N ASP A 164 -16.98 -17.05 -16.01
CA ASP A 164 -18.13 -17.79 -15.46
C ASP A 164 -18.58 -17.28 -14.08
N LYS A 165 -17.66 -16.62 -13.35
CA LYS A 165 -17.94 -15.84 -12.13
C LYS A 165 -17.62 -14.36 -12.34
N PRO A 166 -18.32 -13.46 -11.63
CA PRO A 166 -17.92 -12.05 -11.58
C PRO A 166 -16.47 -11.88 -11.13
N CYS A 167 -15.82 -10.83 -11.61
CA CYS A 167 -14.44 -10.51 -11.24
C CYS A 167 -14.37 -9.28 -10.35
N ILE A 168 -13.37 -9.23 -9.48
CA ILE A 168 -12.98 -8.03 -8.74
C ILE A 168 -11.52 -7.73 -9.08
N VAL A 169 -11.27 -6.55 -9.62
CA VAL A 169 -9.92 -6.06 -9.94
C VAL A 169 -9.57 -4.91 -9.01
N ALA A 170 -8.53 -5.08 -8.21
CA ALA A 170 -7.97 -4.01 -7.40
C ALA A 170 -6.72 -3.45 -8.07
N PHE A 171 -6.79 -2.19 -8.50
CA PHE A 171 -5.62 -1.42 -8.95
C PHE A 171 -5.02 -0.69 -7.75
N ASP A 172 -3.85 -1.13 -7.30
CA ASP A 172 -3.11 -0.44 -6.25
C ASP A 172 -2.17 0.62 -6.85
N GLU A 173 -1.96 1.71 -6.10
CA GLU A 173 -1.23 2.91 -6.51
C GLU A 173 -1.73 3.52 -7.85
N PHE A 174 -3.07 3.52 -8.02
CA PHE A 174 -3.74 3.92 -9.27
C PHE A 174 -3.37 5.31 -9.77
N GLN A 175 -3.02 6.26 -8.89
CA GLN A 175 -2.55 7.57 -9.30
C GLN A 175 -1.29 7.54 -10.18
N GLN A 176 -0.62 6.40 -10.29
CA GLN A 176 0.56 6.26 -11.15
C GLN A 176 0.22 6.50 -12.63
N VAL A 177 -1.01 6.18 -13.07
CA VAL A 177 -1.46 6.42 -14.45
C VAL A 177 -1.41 7.90 -14.86
N THR A 178 -1.43 8.83 -13.91
CA THR A 178 -1.32 10.27 -14.20
C THR A 178 0.08 10.71 -14.66
N LYS A 179 1.08 9.85 -14.51
CA LYS A 179 2.47 10.12 -14.90
C LYS A 179 2.84 9.55 -16.27
N TYR A 180 1.94 8.77 -16.88
CA TYR A 180 2.23 8.15 -18.15
C TYR A 180 2.36 9.20 -19.26
N PRO A 181 3.23 8.98 -20.26
CA PRO A 181 3.42 9.91 -21.38
C PRO A 181 2.22 9.94 -22.31
N GLU A 182 1.43 8.89 -22.36
CA GLU A 182 0.25 8.80 -23.21
C GLU A 182 -0.87 9.70 -22.68
N LYS A 183 -1.55 10.39 -23.62
CA LYS A 183 -2.64 11.30 -23.28
C LYS A 183 -3.95 10.54 -23.04
N ASN A 184 -4.79 11.09 -22.19
CA ASN A 184 -6.17 10.62 -21.97
C ASN A 184 -6.31 9.20 -21.38
N ILE A 185 -5.31 8.68 -20.69
CA ILE A 185 -5.34 7.35 -20.08
C ILE A 185 -6.53 7.20 -19.11
N GLU A 186 -6.79 8.23 -18.28
CA GLU A 186 -7.96 8.21 -17.38
C GLU A 186 -9.27 8.03 -18.15
N ALA A 187 -9.44 8.70 -19.28
CA ALA A 187 -10.65 8.59 -20.10
C ALA A 187 -10.74 7.22 -20.80
N LEU A 188 -9.62 6.71 -21.29
CA LEU A 188 -9.53 5.37 -21.90
C LEU A 188 -9.94 4.29 -20.89
N LEU A 189 -9.33 4.27 -19.72
CA LEU A 189 -9.64 3.30 -18.67
C LEU A 189 -11.10 3.40 -18.24
N ARG A 190 -11.61 4.61 -18.03
CA ARG A 190 -13.01 4.80 -17.69
C ARG A 190 -13.95 4.23 -18.73
N THR A 191 -13.63 4.36 -20.01
CA THR A 191 -14.46 3.82 -21.10
C THR A 191 -14.59 2.31 -21.01
N TYR A 192 -13.51 1.59 -20.76
CA TYR A 192 -13.55 0.13 -20.58
C TYR A 192 -14.27 -0.27 -19.29
N ILE A 193 -13.93 0.38 -18.17
CA ILE A 193 -14.53 0.10 -16.86
C ILE A 193 -16.06 0.30 -16.89
N GLN A 194 -16.56 1.34 -17.56
CA GLN A 194 -18.01 1.57 -17.70
C GLN A 194 -18.75 0.52 -18.56
N ARG A 195 -18.04 -0.16 -19.45
CA ARG A 195 -18.63 -1.24 -20.24
C ARG A 195 -18.74 -2.55 -19.45
N CYS A 196 -17.97 -2.70 -18.38
CA CYS A 196 -18.01 -3.87 -17.53
C CYS A 196 -19.32 -3.94 -16.73
N LYS A 197 -19.99 -5.09 -16.80
CA LYS A 197 -21.25 -5.36 -16.10
C LYS A 197 -21.09 -6.36 -14.96
N LYS A 198 -20.10 -7.26 -15.09
CA LYS A 198 -19.81 -8.32 -14.13
C LYS A 198 -18.56 -8.03 -13.30
N THR A 199 -17.65 -7.21 -13.81
CA THR A 199 -16.37 -6.91 -13.13
C THR A 199 -16.51 -5.64 -12.31
N GLN A 200 -16.15 -5.72 -11.02
CA GLN A 200 -16.07 -4.59 -10.10
C GLN A 200 -14.61 -4.18 -9.91
N PHE A 201 -14.42 -2.90 -9.60
CA PHE A 201 -13.09 -2.31 -9.47
C PHE A 201 -12.89 -1.64 -8.13
N ILE A 202 -11.70 -1.87 -7.53
CA ILE A 202 -11.19 -1.14 -6.38
C ILE A 202 -9.98 -0.34 -6.85
N PHE A 203 -10.01 0.97 -6.65
CA PHE A 203 -8.90 1.87 -6.96
C PHE A 203 -8.25 2.29 -5.66
N SER A 204 -7.05 1.83 -5.38
CA SER A 204 -6.30 2.18 -4.19
C SER A 204 -5.18 3.17 -4.54
N GLY A 205 -4.97 4.16 -3.68
CA GLY A 205 -3.89 5.12 -3.88
C GLY A 205 -3.44 5.81 -2.61
N SER A 206 -2.15 6.13 -2.57
CA SER A 206 -1.49 6.72 -1.40
C SER A 206 -1.26 8.24 -1.51
N ARG A 207 -1.33 8.79 -2.71
CA ARG A 207 -1.22 10.25 -2.94
C ARG A 207 -2.61 10.87 -2.90
N LYS A 208 -3.07 11.21 -1.69
CA LYS A 208 -4.43 11.72 -1.44
C LYS A 208 -4.85 12.81 -2.42
N HIS A 209 -4.01 13.83 -2.65
CA HIS A 209 -4.34 14.95 -3.53
C HIS A 209 -4.58 14.51 -4.99
N LEU A 210 -3.77 13.56 -5.52
CA LEU A 210 -3.96 13.06 -6.89
C LEU A 210 -5.23 12.20 -6.99
N MET A 211 -5.45 11.30 -6.04
CA MET A 211 -6.66 10.48 -6.00
C MET A 211 -7.92 11.33 -5.84
N THR A 212 -7.89 12.32 -4.95
CA THR A 212 -8.99 13.29 -4.79
C THR A 212 -9.24 14.06 -6.10
N GLN A 213 -8.18 14.51 -6.77
CA GLN A 213 -8.31 15.18 -8.06
C GLN A 213 -8.93 14.24 -9.12
N MET A 214 -8.50 12.99 -9.21
CA MET A 214 -8.99 12.03 -10.20
C MET A 214 -10.47 11.66 -10.01
N PHE A 215 -10.90 11.41 -8.77
CA PHE A 215 -12.22 10.85 -8.47
C PHE A 215 -13.26 11.87 -7.96
N LEU A 216 -12.82 13.00 -7.42
CA LEU A 216 -13.72 14.00 -6.82
C LEU A 216 -13.79 15.32 -7.60
N SER A 217 -12.90 15.57 -8.57
CA SER A 217 -12.97 16.78 -9.40
C SER A 217 -13.95 16.64 -10.56
N PRO A 218 -14.91 17.58 -10.72
CA PRO A 218 -15.91 17.50 -11.79
C PRO A 218 -15.36 17.47 -13.22
N SER A 219 -14.15 17.99 -13.43
CA SER A 219 -13.49 18.02 -14.74
C SER A 219 -12.78 16.72 -15.10
N LYS A 220 -12.76 15.74 -14.20
CA LYS A 220 -12.00 14.49 -14.40
C LYS A 220 -12.87 13.32 -14.86
N PRO A 221 -12.32 12.41 -15.70
CA PRO A 221 -13.07 11.27 -16.22
C PRO A 221 -13.73 10.39 -15.16
N PHE A 222 -13.06 10.14 -14.03
CA PHE A 222 -13.55 9.29 -12.95
C PHE A 222 -14.48 9.99 -11.94
N TYR A 223 -14.85 11.25 -12.18
CA TYR A 223 -15.76 11.97 -11.29
C TYR A 223 -17.03 11.19 -11.01
N GLN A 224 -17.35 11.00 -9.73
CA GLN A 224 -18.53 10.27 -9.24
C GLN A 224 -18.72 8.85 -9.82
N SER A 225 -17.66 8.18 -10.24
CA SER A 225 -17.72 6.84 -10.81
C SER A 225 -17.56 5.72 -9.76
N THR A 226 -17.26 6.06 -8.51
CA THR A 226 -16.98 5.12 -7.43
C THR A 226 -17.55 5.61 -6.09
N ILE A 227 -17.69 4.69 -5.15
CA ILE A 227 -17.89 5.02 -3.74
C ILE A 227 -16.52 5.29 -3.12
N ASN A 228 -16.37 6.46 -2.49
CA ASN A 228 -15.11 6.84 -1.88
C ASN A 228 -15.04 6.35 -0.43
N MET A 229 -13.89 5.77 -0.08
CA MET A 229 -13.57 5.28 1.26
C MET A 229 -12.23 5.82 1.70
N GLY A 230 -12.17 6.38 2.90
CA GLY A 230 -10.92 6.69 3.59
C GLY A 230 -10.48 5.52 4.46
N LEU A 231 -9.23 5.57 4.91
CA LEU A 231 -8.70 4.64 5.90
C LEU A 231 -7.88 5.43 6.92
N ASP A 232 -8.37 5.46 8.14
CA ASP A 232 -7.72 6.13 9.26
C ASP A 232 -6.78 5.16 10.02
N PRO A 233 -5.87 5.66 10.87
CA PRO A 233 -5.13 4.81 11.79
C PRO A 233 -6.07 3.93 12.63
N ILE A 234 -5.65 2.70 12.90
CA ILE A 234 -6.37 1.81 13.81
C ILE A 234 -6.35 2.45 15.21
N PRO A 235 -7.48 2.51 15.94
CA PRO A 235 -7.52 3.07 17.29
C PRO A 235 -6.48 2.44 18.22
N CYS A 236 -5.87 3.26 19.09
CA CYS A 236 -4.76 2.84 19.94
C CYS A 236 -5.12 1.70 20.92
N ASP A 237 -6.32 1.72 21.46
CA ASP A 237 -6.85 0.67 22.36
C ASP A 237 -6.97 -0.67 21.63
N ILE A 238 -7.53 -0.65 20.44
CA ILE A 238 -7.66 -1.88 19.60
C ILE A 238 -6.27 -2.40 19.22
N TYR A 239 -5.35 -1.49 18.86
CA TYR A 239 -3.98 -1.88 18.53
C TYR A 239 -3.23 -2.44 19.75
N THR A 240 -3.53 -1.94 20.95
CA THR A 240 -2.98 -2.46 22.21
C THR A 240 -3.42 -3.90 22.45
N ASP A 241 -4.71 -4.19 22.31
CA ASP A 241 -5.24 -5.56 22.46
C ASP A 241 -4.62 -6.51 21.42
N PHE A 242 -4.47 -6.04 20.18
CA PHE A 242 -3.78 -6.82 19.15
C PHE A 242 -2.32 -7.09 19.52
N ALA A 243 -1.56 -6.09 19.94
CA ALA A 243 -0.16 -6.23 20.29
C ALA A 243 0.03 -7.23 21.46
N LYS A 244 -0.79 -7.12 22.51
CA LYS A 244 -0.78 -8.07 23.65
C LYS A 244 -1.05 -9.49 23.19
N ARG A 245 -2.06 -9.70 22.35
CA ARG A 245 -2.36 -11.02 21.78
C ARG A 245 -1.16 -11.59 21.00
N MET A 246 -0.48 -10.76 20.22
CA MET A 246 0.71 -11.18 19.45
C MET A 246 1.90 -11.51 20.36
N PHE A 247 2.12 -10.76 21.44
CA PHE A 247 3.17 -11.06 22.42
C PHE A 247 2.89 -12.37 23.16
N LEU A 248 1.65 -12.60 23.60
CA LEU A 248 1.23 -13.84 24.26
C LEU A 248 1.45 -15.07 23.37
N PHE A 249 1.31 -14.92 22.07
CA PHE A 249 1.60 -16.00 21.12
C PHE A 249 3.04 -16.50 21.23
N GLY A 250 4.00 -15.60 21.50
CA GLY A 250 5.41 -15.94 21.75
C GLY A 250 5.72 -16.25 23.21
N LYS A 251 4.71 -16.45 24.09
CA LYS A 251 4.84 -16.58 25.54
C LYS A 251 5.58 -15.40 26.18
N LYS A 252 5.32 -14.21 25.66
CA LYS A 252 5.85 -12.91 26.12
C LYS A 252 4.69 -12.03 26.54
N ASP A 253 4.99 -10.92 27.22
CA ASP A 253 4.00 -9.90 27.53
C ASP A 253 4.48 -8.53 27.12
N ILE A 254 3.59 -7.52 27.10
CA ILE A 254 3.90 -6.13 26.80
C ILE A 254 2.98 -5.21 27.62
N GLU A 255 3.56 -4.18 28.24
CA GLU A 255 2.82 -3.17 28.99
C GLU A 255 1.98 -2.29 28.02
N ASP A 256 0.75 -1.93 28.42
CA ASP A 256 -0.13 -1.06 27.63
C ASP A 256 0.53 0.29 27.33
N GLU A 257 1.29 0.83 28.30
CA GLU A 257 2.00 2.08 28.16
C GLU A 257 3.06 2.03 27.05
N VAL A 258 3.71 0.90 26.85
CA VAL A 258 4.66 0.67 25.77
C VAL A 258 3.97 0.81 24.42
N VAL A 259 2.82 0.15 24.24
CA VAL A 259 2.08 0.20 22.98
C VAL A 259 1.60 1.62 22.69
N LYS A 260 1.13 2.37 23.71
CA LYS A 260 0.72 3.77 23.57
C LYS A 260 1.88 4.66 23.10
N GLN A 261 3.05 4.54 23.74
CA GLN A 261 4.21 5.33 23.35
C GLN A 261 4.70 4.98 21.94
N VAL A 262 4.70 3.70 21.58
CA VAL A 262 5.00 3.25 20.21
C VAL A 262 3.97 3.80 19.22
N TYR A 263 2.68 3.81 19.60
CA TYR A 263 1.60 4.35 18.79
C TYR A 263 1.78 5.84 18.51
N ASP A 264 2.08 6.63 19.54
CA ASP A 264 2.33 8.06 19.40
C ASP A 264 3.58 8.34 18.55
N LEU A 265 4.66 7.61 18.79
CA LEU A 265 5.88 7.70 17.99
C LEU A 265 5.63 7.37 16.52
N CYS A 266 4.88 6.31 16.26
CA CYS A 266 4.55 5.84 14.92
C CYS A 266 3.33 6.56 14.29
N ARG A 267 2.70 7.51 15.01
CA ARG A 267 1.48 8.21 14.58
C ARG A 267 0.35 7.27 14.16
N GLY A 268 0.26 6.10 14.78
CA GLY A 268 -0.70 5.05 14.43
C GLY A 268 -0.52 4.42 13.04
N ILE A 269 0.56 4.74 12.32
CA ILE A 269 0.80 4.20 10.96
C ILE A 269 1.21 2.73 11.07
N THR A 270 0.37 1.85 10.58
CA THR A 270 0.45 0.40 10.75
C THR A 270 1.83 -0.19 10.43
N TRP A 271 2.46 0.23 9.33
CA TRP A 271 3.76 -0.31 8.93
C TRP A 271 4.87 0.00 9.94
N TYR A 272 4.90 1.24 10.48
CA TYR A 272 5.88 1.62 11.49
C TYR A 272 5.62 0.91 12.81
N MET A 273 4.33 0.78 13.18
CA MET A 273 3.90 0.01 14.34
C MET A 273 4.40 -1.44 14.24
N GLN A 274 4.14 -2.10 13.10
CA GLN A 274 4.57 -3.48 12.87
C GLN A 274 6.11 -3.62 12.91
N MET A 275 6.85 -2.70 12.30
CA MET A 275 8.32 -2.72 12.32
C MET A 275 8.87 -2.63 13.74
N LEU A 276 8.37 -1.67 14.54
CA LEU A 276 8.90 -1.45 15.87
C LEU A 276 8.48 -2.55 16.85
N LEU A 277 7.21 -2.98 16.79
CA LEU A 277 6.72 -4.10 17.61
C LEU A 277 7.37 -5.44 17.22
N ASN A 278 7.71 -5.64 15.94
CA ASN A 278 8.48 -6.80 15.50
C ASN A 278 9.85 -6.86 16.17
N GLU A 279 10.57 -5.74 16.19
CA GLU A 279 11.88 -5.66 16.86
C GLU A 279 11.75 -5.81 18.38
N MET A 280 10.77 -5.13 19.00
CA MET A 280 10.49 -5.25 20.43
C MET A 280 10.14 -6.70 20.82
N PHE A 281 9.34 -7.37 20.00
CA PHE A 281 9.09 -8.79 20.19
C PHE A 281 10.36 -9.63 20.11
N THR A 282 11.26 -9.30 19.18
CA THR A 282 12.52 -10.03 18.98
C THR A 282 13.45 -9.91 20.19
N ILE A 283 13.60 -8.70 20.74
CA ILE A 283 14.50 -8.46 21.91
C ILE A 283 13.89 -8.88 23.24
N THR A 284 12.57 -9.09 23.32
CA THR A 284 11.92 -9.60 24.55
C THR A 284 12.09 -11.10 24.67
N VAL A 285 12.59 -11.59 25.80
CA VAL A 285 12.78 -13.04 26.05
C VAL A 285 11.44 -13.71 26.38
N PRO A 286 11.18 -14.97 25.96
CA PRO A 286 10.00 -15.69 26.41
C PRO A 286 9.90 -15.78 27.93
N GLY A 287 8.73 -15.48 28.48
CA GLY A 287 8.49 -15.37 29.93
C GLY A 287 8.63 -13.96 30.49
N ASP A 288 9.22 -13.03 29.73
CA ASP A 288 9.40 -11.63 30.16
C ASP A 288 8.30 -10.71 29.62
N CYS A 289 8.20 -9.53 30.24
CA CYS A 289 7.32 -8.45 29.83
C CYS A 289 8.15 -7.31 29.19
N CYS A 290 7.75 -6.91 27.97
CA CYS A 290 8.34 -5.78 27.26
C CYS A 290 7.94 -4.46 27.95
N LYS A 291 8.93 -3.66 28.34
CA LYS A 291 8.77 -2.42 29.10
C LYS A 291 9.18 -1.20 28.29
N VAL A 292 8.83 0.00 28.76
CA VAL A 292 9.09 1.29 28.10
C VAL A 292 10.57 1.47 27.74
N ASN A 293 11.51 1.01 28.56
CA ASN A 293 12.95 1.12 28.29
C ASN A 293 13.41 0.32 27.04
N SER A 294 12.62 -0.65 26.60
CA SER A 294 12.92 -1.41 25.37
C SER A 294 12.65 -0.62 24.09
N ILE A 295 11.88 0.49 24.15
CA ILE A 295 11.53 1.29 22.97
C ILE A 295 12.80 1.89 22.32
N ASP A 296 13.66 2.48 23.11
CA ASP A 296 14.89 3.13 22.59
C ASP A 296 15.86 2.12 21.98
N GLU A 297 15.95 0.93 22.54
CA GLU A 297 16.78 -0.15 21.99
C GLU A 297 16.21 -0.64 20.65
N ALA A 298 14.93 -0.97 20.61
CA ALA A 298 14.27 -1.41 19.38
C ALA A 298 14.35 -0.34 18.28
N LEU A 299 14.14 0.93 18.64
CA LEU A 299 14.23 2.03 17.69
C LEU A 299 15.65 2.20 17.13
N ARG A 300 16.69 2.10 17.97
CA ARG A 300 18.09 2.11 17.51
C ARG A 300 18.36 0.96 16.56
N ASN A 301 17.92 -0.24 16.87
CA ASN A 301 18.14 -1.42 16.02
C ASN A 301 17.46 -1.25 14.65
N VAL A 302 16.20 -0.82 14.61
CA VAL A 302 15.48 -0.54 13.35
C VAL A 302 16.19 0.53 12.53
N VAL A 303 16.62 1.62 13.15
CA VAL A 303 17.34 2.71 12.47
C VAL A 303 18.70 2.24 11.95
N LEU A 304 19.43 1.42 12.70
CA LEU A 304 20.74 0.89 12.31
C LEU A 304 20.65 0.03 11.04
N VAL A 305 19.62 -0.82 10.95
CA VAL A 305 19.38 -1.65 9.74
C VAL A 305 19.08 -0.77 8.52
N GLN A 306 18.40 0.35 8.70
CA GLN A 306 18.03 1.27 7.61
C GLN A 306 19.14 2.30 7.29
N GLU A 307 20.16 2.45 8.13
CA GLU A 307 21.18 3.50 8.00
C GLU A 307 21.86 3.55 6.61
N PRO A 308 22.24 2.44 5.96
CA PRO A 308 22.85 2.50 4.62
C PRO A 308 21.96 3.23 3.60
N PHE A 309 20.65 2.93 3.59
CA PHE A 309 19.69 3.58 2.70
C PHE A 309 19.51 5.07 3.04
N TYR A 310 19.49 5.43 4.32
CA TYR A 310 19.38 6.82 4.75
C TYR A 310 20.61 7.64 4.36
N ARG A 311 21.80 7.05 4.39
CA ARG A 311 23.03 7.69 3.89
C ARG A 311 22.95 7.97 2.39
N GLU A 312 22.45 7.03 1.60
CA GLU A 312 22.28 7.20 0.15
C GLU A 312 21.25 8.31 -0.17
N ILE A 313 20.09 8.30 0.52
CA ILE A 313 19.10 9.37 0.38
C ILE A 313 19.75 10.73 0.66
N LEU A 314 20.47 10.85 1.78
CA LEU A 314 21.17 12.09 2.12
C LEU A 314 22.22 12.48 1.09
N ALA A 315 23.00 11.51 0.59
CA ALA A 315 24.05 11.78 -0.41
C ALA A 315 23.46 12.39 -1.69
N ALA A 316 22.29 11.90 -2.11
CA ALA A 316 21.60 12.35 -3.32
C ALA A 316 20.90 13.72 -3.19
N LEU A 317 20.77 14.27 -1.97
CA LEU A 317 20.09 15.55 -1.76
C LEU A 317 21.03 16.75 -2.01
N PRO A 318 20.57 17.80 -2.71
CA PRO A 318 21.26 19.09 -2.77
C PRO A 318 21.43 19.72 -1.40
N THR A 319 22.48 20.51 -1.21
CA THR A 319 22.82 21.15 0.09
C THR A 319 21.66 21.94 0.69
N LYS A 320 20.89 22.69 -0.12
CA LYS A 320 19.74 23.47 0.36
C LYS A 320 18.60 22.57 0.87
N GLN A 321 18.37 21.43 0.20
CA GLN A 321 17.39 20.44 0.66
C GLN A 321 17.83 19.78 1.98
N LYS A 322 19.11 19.43 2.11
CA LYS A 322 19.66 18.90 3.37
C LYS A 322 19.48 19.90 4.53
N GLY A 323 19.85 21.16 4.31
CA GLY A 323 19.70 22.20 5.34
C GLY A 323 18.27 22.36 5.82
N LEU A 324 17.30 22.38 4.87
CA LEU A 324 15.89 22.46 5.22
C LEU A 324 15.39 21.20 5.93
N LEU A 325 15.83 20.02 5.49
CA LEU A 325 15.45 18.74 6.10
C LEU A 325 15.89 18.66 7.57
N TYR A 326 17.16 19.05 7.88
CA TYR A 326 17.65 19.11 9.26
C TYR A 326 16.87 20.13 10.12
N ALA A 327 16.48 21.26 9.52
CA ALA A 327 15.68 22.27 10.22
C ALA A 327 14.28 21.72 10.60
N ILE A 328 13.62 21.01 9.67
CA ILE A 328 12.33 20.37 9.91
C ILE A 328 12.43 19.32 11.03
N VAL A 329 13.48 18.50 11.03
CA VAL A 329 13.71 17.47 12.06
C VAL A 329 13.88 18.09 13.44
N LYS A 330 14.68 19.17 13.55
CA LYS A 330 14.92 19.87 14.84
C LYS A 330 13.66 20.47 15.44
N GLU A 331 12.73 20.93 14.63
CA GLU A 331 11.45 21.47 15.09
C GLU A 331 10.39 20.38 15.34
N LYS A 332 10.66 19.11 14.96
CA LYS A 332 9.69 18.00 14.99
C LYS A 332 8.40 18.28 14.20
N GLY A 333 8.45 19.25 13.29
CA GLY A 333 7.36 19.73 12.45
C GLY A 333 7.32 21.26 12.38
N VAL A 334 6.96 21.81 11.22
CA VAL A 334 7.01 23.26 10.95
C VAL A 334 5.73 23.71 10.24
N GLU A 335 4.97 24.62 10.82
CA GLU A 335 3.76 25.20 10.19
C GLU A 335 4.13 26.30 9.19
N ASN A 336 4.93 27.28 9.63
CA ASN A 336 5.28 28.47 8.83
C ASN A 336 6.71 28.38 8.29
N ILE A 337 6.94 27.37 7.45
CA ILE A 337 8.29 26.97 6.98
C ILE A 337 9.03 28.07 6.17
N THR A 338 8.32 29.03 5.60
CA THR A 338 8.90 30.17 4.85
C THR A 338 9.01 31.45 5.69
N SER A 339 8.64 31.42 6.98
CA SER A 339 8.67 32.61 7.85
C SER A 339 10.09 33.15 8.00
N GLY A 340 10.23 34.47 8.09
CA GLY A 340 11.54 35.11 8.30
C GLY A 340 12.25 34.61 9.56
N ALA A 341 11.50 34.34 10.64
CA ALA A 341 12.01 33.79 11.88
C ALA A 341 12.63 32.40 11.69
N PHE A 342 11.94 31.49 10.97
CA PHE A 342 12.45 30.14 10.68
C PHE A 342 13.68 30.21 9.76
N VAL A 343 13.63 31.00 8.69
CA VAL A 343 14.73 31.20 7.74
C VAL A 343 15.99 31.71 8.47
N GLN A 344 15.84 32.69 9.35
CA GLN A 344 16.93 33.26 10.12
C GLN A 344 17.48 32.27 11.17
N LYS A 345 16.59 31.61 11.93
CA LYS A 345 16.95 30.63 12.97
C LYS A 345 17.88 29.53 12.45
N TYR A 346 17.57 29.01 11.23
CA TYR A 346 18.32 27.92 10.60
C TYR A 346 19.33 28.38 9.54
N LYS A 347 19.56 29.70 9.44
CA LYS A 347 20.49 30.29 8.48
C LYS A 347 20.23 29.83 7.04
N LEU A 348 18.96 29.68 6.69
CA LEU A 348 18.56 29.34 5.32
C LEU A 348 18.66 30.56 4.41
N VAL A 349 18.83 30.33 3.10
CA VAL A 349 19.19 31.43 2.16
C VAL A 349 18.10 32.49 2.04
N SER A 350 16.85 32.08 1.83
CA SER A 350 15.68 32.97 1.66
C SER A 350 14.39 32.14 1.67
N ALA A 351 13.24 32.80 1.86
CA ALA A 351 11.92 32.16 1.79
C ALA A 351 11.68 31.46 0.43
N SER A 352 12.08 32.09 -0.69
CA SER A 352 11.95 31.49 -2.02
C SER A 352 12.85 30.25 -2.20
N SER A 353 14.06 30.27 -1.65
CA SER A 353 14.98 29.13 -1.66
C SER A 353 14.42 27.95 -0.82
N VAL A 354 13.82 28.27 0.33
CA VAL A 354 13.13 27.29 1.19
C VAL A 354 11.95 26.64 0.45
N GLN A 355 11.13 27.45 -0.24
CA GLN A 355 9.98 26.94 -0.99
C GLN A 355 10.42 26.02 -2.14
N ALA A 356 11.48 26.36 -2.87
CA ALA A 356 12.03 25.50 -3.92
C ALA A 356 12.62 24.19 -3.35
N ALA A 357 13.33 24.25 -2.21
CA ALA A 357 13.88 23.09 -1.54
C ALA A 357 12.77 22.19 -1.00
N LEU A 358 11.72 22.77 -0.41
CA LEU A 358 10.55 22.07 0.12
C LEU A 358 9.81 21.32 -1.00
N LYS A 359 9.57 21.98 -2.13
CA LYS A 359 8.97 21.35 -3.31
C LYS A 359 9.77 20.13 -3.75
N GLY A 360 11.10 20.24 -3.85
CA GLY A 360 11.95 19.12 -4.25
C GLY A 360 12.03 17.99 -3.21
N LEU A 361 11.89 18.27 -1.92
CA LEU A 361 11.77 17.25 -0.88
C LEU A 361 10.41 16.56 -0.91
N TYR A 362 9.34 17.31 -1.15
CA TYR A 362 7.98 16.80 -1.25
C TYR A 362 7.79 15.90 -2.49
N GLU A 363 8.31 16.31 -3.65
CA GLU A 363 8.28 15.51 -4.88
C GLU A 363 9.02 14.18 -4.75
N LYS A 364 10.03 14.13 -3.86
CA LYS A 364 10.79 12.92 -3.52
C LYS A 364 10.16 12.09 -2.40
N ASP A 365 8.99 12.47 -1.91
CA ASP A 365 8.32 11.83 -0.77
C ASP A 365 9.18 11.78 0.52
N ILE A 366 10.09 12.76 0.72
CA ILE A 366 10.95 12.85 1.92
C ILE A 366 10.27 13.62 3.04
N VAL A 367 9.49 14.63 2.68
CA VAL A 367 8.67 15.40 3.62
C VAL A 367 7.20 15.31 3.21
N MET A 368 6.32 15.50 4.18
CA MET A 368 4.88 15.55 3.99
C MET A 368 4.28 16.74 4.75
N GLU A 369 3.12 17.17 4.30
CA GLU A 369 2.30 18.10 5.04
C GLU A 369 1.17 17.34 5.74
N ASN A 370 1.04 17.56 7.02
CA ASN A 370 -0.04 17.00 7.81
C ASN A 370 -0.72 18.14 8.59
N ASN A 371 -1.98 18.44 8.26
CA ASN A 371 -2.77 19.52 8.88
C ASN A 371 -2.02 20.86 8.96
N GLY A 372 -1.38 21.27 7.88
CA GLY A 372 -0.62 22.52 7.81
C GLY A 372 0.82 22.43 8.37
N THR A 373 1.21 21.30 8.91
CA THR A 373 2.55 21.10 9.51
C THR A 373 3.42 20.24 8.61
N TRP A 374 4.57 20.77 8.19
CA TRP A 374 5.57 20.04 7.42
C TRP A 374 6.43 19.18 8.34
N CYS A 375 6.52 17.90 8.05
CA CYS A 375 7.34 16.96 8.79
C CYS A 375 8.04 15.97 7.86
N VAL A 376 9.06 15.28 8.38
CA VAL A 376 9.69 14.17 7.66
C VAL A 376 8.68 13.03 7.53
N TYR A 377 8.57 12.49 6.32
CA TYR A 377 7.61 11.43 6.02
C TYR A 377 7.96 10.13 6.74
N ASP A 378 9.22 9.67 6.63
CA ASP A 378 9.68 8.45 7.27
C ASP A 378 10.14 8.73 8.71
N ILE A 379 9.43 8.15 9.69
CA ILE A 379 9.65 8.36 11.12
C ILE A 379 11.03 7.86 11.55
N PHE A 380 11.47 6.73 11.02
CA PHE A 380 12.80 6.18 11.34
C PHE A 380 13.92 7.00 10.71
N PHE A 381 13.67 7.56 9.52
CA PHE A 381 14.59 8.52 8.91
C PHE A 381 14.70 9.82 9.72
N ALA A 382 13.56 10.32 10.24
CA ALA A 382 13.57 11.48 11.15
C ALA A 382 14.40 11.18 12.41
N GLN A 383 14.26 9.99 12.97
CA GLN A 383 15.02 9.56 14.14
C GLN A 383 16.52 9.45 13.84
N TYR A 384 16.89 8.87 12.71
CA TYR A 384 18.28 8.82 12.24
C TYR A 384 18.91 10.22 12.12
N LEU A 385 18.16 11.19 11.57
CA LEU A 385 18.60 12.57 11.43
C LEU A 385 18.72 13.31 12.76
N SER A 386 17.88 12.96 13.75
CA SER A 386 17.91 13.57 15.09
C SER A 386 19.15 13.17 15.89
N GLY A 387 19.73 12.01 15.61
CA GLY A 387 20.96 11.51 16.25
C GLY A 387 22.26 12.06 15.65
N LYS A 388 22.19 12.91 14.61
CA LYS A 388 23.31 13.61 13.97
C LYS A 388 23.33 15.08 14.31
#